data_8f59765471d25ad43c82aa91c6eb98ea
#
_entry.id   8f59765471d25ad43c82aa91c6eb98ea
#
_cell.length_a   1.000
_cell.length_b   1.000
_cell.length_c   1.000
_cell.angle_alpha   90.00
_cell.angle_beta   90.00
_cell.angle_gamma   90.00
#
_symmetry.space_group_name_H-M   'P 1'
#
loop_
_entity.id
_entity.type
_entity.pdbx_description
1 polymer ?
#
loop_
_entity_poly.entity_id
_entity_poly.type
_entity_poly.pdbx_seq_one_letter_code
_entity_poly.pdbx_strand_id
1 'polypeptide(L)'
;MTAPLHEAHPTGSGRRLPDTQQGMRRRNLARVMHAVRAEGPLSRAAVASHIGLTRAAVSTLVDELIRSGLLEELGPERPGRVGRPGSALAVSGRGPAGIGAEVGVDHLAVCAVDLRGDVRARAVRHGTNRGRPPGPVIRELAALVRQVVAEAEREGLWPAGLAVAVPGLVARDARTVVRAPNLDWHDTDLGALLPAELPLTVDNEANFGGLAELWLGEPTARDFLHVSAEIGIGAAVVVDGRLLRGTRGFAGELGHVPVRPDGPECPCGGRGCLEQYAGEEAVLRAAGLEPGGDRVGLLADHAARGDEDVRRALHDAGTALGIALTGAVNLLDPETVVLGGALSGLAPWLLPSLEDELARRTAGPPCAVAVSRWGPQGPLLGAAHSVVRAVLDDPSSVAGRS
;
A
#
# COMPACT_ATOMS: atom_id res chain seq x y z
N MET A 1 57.72 -5.11 -6.96
CA MET A 1 57.12 -6.02 -7.97
C MET A 1 55.66 -6.15 -7.61
N THR A 2 54.85 -5.30 -8.19
CA THR A 2 53.39 -5.21 -8.00
C THR A 2 52.72 -5.84 -9.21
N ALA A 3 51.95 -6.92 -8.99
CA ALA A 3 51.14 -7.54 -10.03
C ALA A 3 49.80 -6.81 -10.15
N PRO A 4 49.26 -6.60 -11.34
CA PRO A 4 47.94 -5.95 -11.52
C PRO A 4 46.81 -6.94 -11.29
N LEU A 5 45.81 -6.48 -10.52
CA LEU A 5 44.52 -7.13 -10.37
C LEU A 5 43.72 -7.06 -11.68
N HIS A 6 43.44 -8.21 -12.25
CA HIS A 6 42.56 -8.35 -13.42
C HIS A 6 41.11 -8.16 -12.97
N GLU A 7 40.48 -7.11 -13.49
CA GLU A 7 39.03 -6.90 -13.46
C GLU A 7 38.34 -7.97 -14.32
N ALA A 8 37.63 -8.86 -13.69
CA ALA A 8 36.67 -9.73 -14.37
C ALA A 8 35.27 -9.14 -14.19
N HIS A 9 34.79 -8.41 -15.19
CA HIS A 9 33.37 -8.09 -15.33
C HIS A 9 32.60 -9.36 -15.70
N PRO A 10 31.60 -9.80 -14.94
CA PRO A 10 30.67 -10.81 -15.40
C PRO A 10 29.63 -10.12 -16.29
N THR A 11 29.83 -10.15 -17.59
CA THR A 11 28.77 -9.91 -18.58
C THR A 11 27.80 -11.08 -18.57
N GLY A 12 26.93 -11.12 -17.56
CA GLY A 12 25.78 -12.00 -17.54
C GLY A 12 24.69 -11.48 -18.48
N SER A 13 24.82 -11.74 -19.79
CA SER A 13 23.70 -11.67 -20.71
C SER A 13 22.68 -12.77 -20.31
N GLY A 14 21.77 -12.43 -19.42
CA GLY A 14 20.61 -13.27 -19.13
C GLY A 14 19.87 -13.49 -20.44
N ARG A 15 20.05 -14.67 -21.05
CA ARG A 15 19.23 -15.16 -22.17
C ARG A 15 17.77 -15.08 -21.69
N ARG A 16 17.03 -14.06 -22.16
CA ARG A 16 15.57 -14.08 -22.09
C ARG A 16 15.12 -15.31 -22.84
N LEU A 17 14.57 -16.28 -22.13
CA LEU A 17 13.89 -17.41 -22.76
C LEU A 17 12.88 -16.83 -23.76
N PRO A 18 12.77 -17.43 -24.97
CA PRO A 18 11.82 -16.95 -25.96
C PRO A 18 10.43 -16.95 -25.34
N ASP A 19 9.75 -15.81 -25.43
CA ASP A 19 8.41 -15.65 -24.93
C ASP A 19 7.48 -16.67 -25.58
N THR A 20 6.87 -17.50 -24.76
CA THR A 20 5.84 -18.43 -25.25
C THR A 20 4.66 -17.62 -25.78
N GLN A 21 3.97 -18.15 -26.80
CA GLN A 21 2.74 -17.53 -27.34
C GLN A 21 1.74 -17.19 -26.23
N GLN A 22 1.65 -18.03 -25.21
CA GLN A 22 0.80 -17.81 -24.04
C GLN A 22 1.29 -16.64 -23.19
N GLY A 23 2.60 -16.48 -22.99
CA GLY A 23 3.18 -15.35 -22.26
C GLY A 23 2.95 -14.02 -22.99
N MET A 24 3.07 -13.99 -24.33
CA MET A 24 2.72 -12.81 -25.13
C MET A 24 1.24 -12.46 -25.02
N ARG A 25 0.34 -13.47 -25.07
CA ARG A 25 -1.10 -13.26 -24.93
C ARG A 25 -1.45 -12.65 -23.59
N ARG A 26 -0.92 -13.20 -22.49
CA ARG A 26 -1.11 -12.69 -21.12
C ARG A 26 -0.68 -11.22 -21.00
N ARG A 27 0.51 -10.87 -21.49
CA ARG A 27 0.97 -9.46 -21.49
C ARG A 27 0.07 -8.55 -22.31
N ASN A 28 -0.43 -9.01 -23.44
CA ASN A 28 -1.31 -8.20 -24.28
C ASN A 28 -2.69 -8.00 -23.63
N LEU A 29 -3.27 -8.99 -22.95
CA LEU A 29 -4.47 -8.84 -22.13
C LEU A 29 -4.27 -7.79 -21.03
N ALA A 30 -3.14 -7.86 -20.30
CA ALA A 30 -2.80 -6.86 -19.29
C ALA A 30 -2.69 -5.45 -19.88
N ARG A 31 -2.02 -5.29 -21.04
CA ARG A 31 -1.90 -3.99 -21.72
C ARG A 31 -3.27 -3.40 -22.11
N VAL A 32 -4.20 -4.23 -22.57
CA VAL A 32 -5.58 -3.79 -22.86
C VAL A 32 -6.26 -3.33 -21.58
N MET A 33 -6.19 -4.12 -20.49
CA MET A 33 -6.79 -3.75 -19.19
C MET A 33 -6.23 -2.44 -18.67
N HIS A 34 -4.91 -2.26 -18.68
CA HIS A 34 -4.27 -1.03 -18.22
C HIS A 34 -4.65 0.18 -19.06
N ALA A 35 -4.71 0.05 -20.40
CA ALA A 35 -5.11 1.14 -21.29
C ALA A 35 -6.56 1.58 -21.00
N VAL A 36 -7.48 0.63 -20.89
CA VAL A 36 -8.89 0.95 -20.60
C VAL A 36 -9.07 1.51 -19.20
N ARG A 37 -8.31 1.02 -18.21
CA ARG A 37 -8.38 1.56 -16.83
C ARG A 37 -7.84 2.98 -16.73
N ALA A 38 -6.75 3.29 -17.42
CA ALA A 38 -6.07 4.58 -17.32
C ALA A 38 -6.78 5.70 -18.09
N GLU A 39 -7.33 5.40 -19.25
CA GLU A 39 -7.84 6.41 -20.19
C GLU A 39 -9.30 6.19 -20.59
N GLY A 40 -9.92 5.10 -20.11
CA GLY A 40 -11.30 4.74 -20.52
C GLY A 40 -12.35 5.78 -20.15
N PRO A 41 -13.49 5.75 -20.85
CA PRO A 41 -13.89 4.76 -21.87
C PRO A 41 -13.17 4.93 -23.22
N LEU A 42 -12.70 3.83 -23.83
CA LEU A 42 -11.96 3.81 -25.08
C LEU A 42 -12.63 2.92 -26.14
N SER A 43 -12.61 3.33 -27.41
CA SER A 43 -12.99 2.43 -28.50
C SER A 43 -11.92 1.36 -28.75
N ARG A 44 -12.29 0.20 -29.33
CA ARG A 44 -11.33 -0.86 -29.73
C ARG A 44 -10.21 -0.32 -30.62
N ALA A 45 -10.52 0.66 -31.48
CA ALA A 45 -9.54 1.30 -32.34
C ALA A 45 -8.56 2.19 -31.56
N ALA A 46 -9.05 2.93 -30.56
CA ALA A 46 -8.21 3.74 -29.67
C ALA A 46 -7.27 2.85 -28.84
N VAL A 47 -7.79 1.75 -28.26
CA VAL A 47 -6.97 0.76 -27.56
C VAL A 47 -5.88 0.20 -28.49
N ALA A 48 -6.22 -0.17 -29.74
CA ALA A 48 -5.25 -0.70 -30.70
C ALA A 48 -4.13 0.30 -31.00
N SER A 49 -4.47 1.57 -31.17
CA SER A 49 -3.48 2.66 -31.36
C SER A 49 -2.61 2.84 -30.14
N HIS A 50 -3.20 2.88 -28.93
CA HIS A 50 -2.49 3.12 -27.67
C HIS A 50 -1.47 2.01 -27.39
N ILE A 51 -1.85 0.73 -27.57
CA ILE A 51 -0.96 -0.38 -27.26
C ILE A 51 -0.12 -0.87 -28.45
N GLY A 52 -0.25 -0.25 -29.65
CA GLY A 52 0.54 -0.59 -30.84
C GLY A 52 0.25 -1.98 -31.42
N LEU A 53 -1.00 -2.46 -31.35
CA LEU A 53 -1.44 -3.73 -31.93
C LEU A 53 -2.43 -3.50 -33.08
N THR A 54 -2.65 -4.53 -33.94
CA THR A 54 -3.67 -4.47 -34.99
C THR A 54 -5.09 -4.48 -34.40
N ARG A 55 -6.03 -3.85 -35.08
CA ARG A 55 -7.45 -3.84 -34.67
C ARG A 55 -8.02 -5.25 -34.50
N ALA A 56 -7.65 -6.18 -35.39
CA ALA A 56 -8.10 -7.57 -35.32
C ALA A 56 -7.59 -8.27 -34.05
N ALA A 57 -6.31 -8.11 -33.72
CA ALA A 57 -5.74 -8.66 -32.51
C ALA A 57 -6.41 -8.09 -31.26
N VAL A 58 -6.61 -6.76 -31.19
CA VAL A 58 -7.30 -6.12 -30.06
C VAL A 58 -8.74 -6.59 -29.94
N SER A 59 -9.48 -6.73 -31.05
CA SER A 59 -10.85 -7.25 -31.00
C SER A 59 -10.93 -8.62 -30.34
N THR A 60 -10.02 -9.54 -30.70
CA THR A 60 -9.95 -10.87 -30.07
C THR A 60 -9.67 -10.82 -28.58
N LEU A 61 -8.72 -9.96 -28.14
CA LEU A 61 -8.37 -9.79 -26.72
C LEU A 61 -9.52 -9.15 -25.93
N VAL A 62 -10.17 -8.13 -26.51
CA VAL A 62 -11.32 -7.46 -25.89
C VAL A 62 -12.51 -8.41 -25.74
N ASP A 63 -12.82 -9.22 -26.78
CA ASP A 63 -13.90 -10.21 -26.72
C ASP A 63 -13.65 -11.25 -25.61
N GLU A 64 -12.39 -11.61 -25.37
CA GLU A 64 -12.01 -12.49 -24.24
C GLU A 64 -12.24 -11.81 -22.91
N LEU A 65 -11.79 -10.55 -22.73
CA LEU A 65 -11.94 -9.78 -21.50
C LEU A 65 -13.43 -9.51 -21.19
N ILE A 66 -14.25 -9.26 -22.18
CA ILE A 66 -15.71 -9.11 -22.02
C ILE A 66 -16.34 -10.45 -21.59
N ARG A 67 -15.98 -11.56 -22.23
CA ARG A 67 -16.49 -12.89 -21.85
C ARG A 67 -16.07 -13.29 -20.42
N SER A 68 -14.92 -12.81 -19.96
CA SER A 68 -14.44 -13.01 -18.58
C SER A 68 -14.99 -11.99 -17.58
N GLY A 69 -15.90 -11.10 -17.99
CA GLY A 69 -16.49 -10.07 -17.10
C GLY A 69 -15.53 -8.98 -16.63
N LEU A 70 -14.37 -8.81 -17.30
CA LEU A 70 -13.36 -7.81 -16.93
C LEU A 70 -13.57 -6.47 -17.64
N LEU A 71 -14.12 -6.49 -18.84
CA LEU A 71 -14.53 -5.31 -19.59
C LEU A 71 -16.02 -5.37 -19.92
N GLU A 72 -16.60 -4.20 -20.14
CA GLU A 72 -17.98 -4.04 -20.65
C GLU A 72 -18.03 -3.02 -21.79
N GLU A 73 -19.01 -3.17 -22.69
CA GLU A 73 -19.31 -2.19 -23.73
C GLU A 73 -20.38 -1.22 -23.25
N LEU A 74 -20.03 0.07 -23.24
CA LEU A 74 -20.94 1.16 -22.86
C LEU A 74 -21.67 1.62 -24.12
N GLY A 75 -22.54 0.97 -24.75
CA GLY A 75 -23.34 1.44 -25.90
C GLY A 75 -22.65 2.43 -26.88
N PRO A 76 -23.30 2.90 -27.92
CA PRO A 76 -22.69 3.87 -28.84
C PRO A 76 -22.47 5.24 -28.18
N GLU A 77 -21.29 5.81 -28.33
CA GLU A 77 -20.99 7.21 -27.95
C GLU A 77 -22.04 8.15 -28.60
N ARG A 78 -22.44 9.19 -27.82
CA ARG A 78 -23.37 10.23 -28.33
C ARG A 78 -22.83 10.86 -29.61
N PRO A 79 -23.67 11.15 -30.62
CA PRO A 79 -23.26 11.63 -31.94
C PRO A 79 -22.62 13.03 -31.84
N GLY A 80 -21.38 13.16 -32.30
CA GLY A 80 -20.62 14.42 -32.35
C GLY A 80 -19.34 14.35 -33.21
N ARG A 81 -18.91 13.16 -33.63
CA ARG A 81 -17.77 12.98 -34.56
C ARG A 81 -18.17 12.15 -35.77
N VAL A 82 -17.70 12.56 -36.95
CA VAL A 82 -17.89 11.89 -38.23
C VAL A 82 -17.20 10.52 -38.20
N GLY A 83 -18.00 9.44 -38.21
CA GLY A 83 -17.58 8.03 -38.23
C GLY A 83 -18.66 7.12 -37.65
N ARG A 84 -18.65 5.83 -38.03
CA ARG A 84 -19.58 4.84 -37.45
C ARG A 84 -19.30 4.76 -35.94
N PRO A 85 -20.30 4.97 -35.06
CA PRO A 85 -20.09 4.94 -33.62
C PRO A 85 -19.53 3.57 -33.20
N GLY A 86 -18.32 3.55 -32.66
CA GLY A 86 -17.76 2.35 -32.00
C GLY A 86 -18.29 2.30 -30.58
N SER A 87 -18.60 1.10 -30.06
CA SER A 87 -18.92 0.92 -28.66
C SER A 87 -17.68 1.28 -27.83
N ALA A 88 -17.84 2.11 -26.80
CA ALA A 88 -16.81 2.44 -25.86
C ALA A 88 -16.62 1.28 -24.86
N LEU A 89 -15.37 0.98 -24.53
CA LEU A 89 -14.98 -0.06 -23.56
C LEU A 89 -14.71 0.60 -22.22
N ALA A 90 -15.22 0.02 -21.17
CA ALA A 90 -14.89 0.37 -19.81
C ALA A 90 -14.48 -0.88 -19.00
N VAL A 91 -13.74 -0.69 -17.93
CA VAL A 91 -13.52 -1.73 -16.93
C VAL A 91 -14.85 -2.06 -16.28
N SER A 92 -15.16 -3.35 -16.13
CA SER A 92 -16.43 -3.80 -15.54
C SER A 92 -16.52 -3.36 -14.06
N GLY A 93 -17.68 -2.87 -13.66
CA GLY A 93 -18.02 -2.63 -12.25
C GLY A 93 -18.61 -3.86 -11.56
N ARG A 94 -18.64 -5.00 -12.23
CA ARG A 94 -19.06 -6.31 -11.74
C ARG A 94 -17.97 -7.33 -12.01
N GLY A 95 -18.04 -8.51 -11.40
CA GLY A 95 -17.03 -9.56 -11.62
C GLY A 95 -16.01 -9.63 -10.50
N PRO A 96 -14.70 -9.75 -10.80
CA PRO A 96 -13.70 -9.91 -9.75
C PRO A 96 -13.52 -8.66 -8.89
N ALA A 97 -13.40 -8.87 -7.58
CA ALA A 97 -13.11 -7.82 -6.60
C ALA A 97 -11.89 -8.19 -5.76
N GLY A 98 -11.10 -7.19 -5.38
CA GLY A 98 -10.03 -7.33 -4.41
C GLY A 98 -10.59 -7.21 -2.99
N ILE A 99 -10.31 -8.19 -2.15
CA ILE A 99 -10.63 -8.13 -0.73
C ILE A 99 -9.39 -7.66 0.02
N GLY A 100 -9.48 -6.49 0.65
CA GLY A 100 -8.50 -5.97 1.59
C GLY A 100 -8.97 -6.22 3.00
N ALA A 101 -8.05 -6.63 3.86
CA ALA A 101 -8.28 -6.78 5.28
C ALA A 101 -7.14 -6.13 6.07
N GLU A 102 -7.41 -5.71 7.28
CA GLU A 102 -6.45 -5.08 8.18
C GLU A 102 -6.64 -5.59 9.60
N VAL A 103 -5.53 -6.00 10.20
CA VAL A 103 -5.44 -6.30 11.63
C VAL A 103 -4.71 -5.15 12.29
N GLY A 104 -5.45 -4.12 12.69
CA GLY A 104 -4.91 -3.05 13.52
C GLY A 104 -4.83 -3.47 15.00
N VAL A 105 -4.14 -2.68 15.81
CA VAL A 105 -4.04 -2.95 17.25
C VAL A 105 -5.39 -2.77 17.96
N ASP A 106 -6.18 -1.79 17.53
CA ASP A 106 -7.47 -1.45 18.16
C ASP A 106 -8.68 -1.66 17.23
N HIS A 107 -8.48 -2.34 16.09
CA HIS A 107 -9.56 -2.61 15.15
C HIS A 107 -9.26 -3.81 14.24
N LEU A 108 -10.31 -4.32 13.62
CA LEU A 108 -10.26 -5.17 12.42
C LEU A 108 -11.09 -4.48 11.35
N ALA A 109 -10.56 -4.40 10.13
CA ALA A 109 -11.27 -3.80 9.01
C ALA A 109 -11.18 -4.70 7.78
N VAL A 110 -12.24 -4.69 6.96
CA VAL A 110 -12.29 -5.41 5.68
C VAL A 110 -13.02 -4.55 4.66
N CYS A 111 -12.56 -4.53 3.43
CA CYS A 111 -13.29 -3.94 2.31
C CYS A 111 -13.20 -4.79 1.06
N ALA A 112 -14.20 -4.64 0.18
CA ALA A 112 -14.20 -5.15 -1.18
C ALA A 112 -14.10 -4.00 -2.16
N VAL A 113 -13.16 -4.08 -3.10
CA VAL A 113 -12.92 -3.07 -4.12
C VAL A 113 -13.07 -3.70 -5.50
N ASP A 114 -13.89 -3.09 -6.37
CA ASP A 114 -14.06 -3.56 -7.73
C ASP A 114 -12.88 -3.18 -8.64
N LEU A 115 -12.89 -3.65 -9.90
CA LEU A 115 -11.81 -3.34 -10.85
C LEU A 115 -11.72 -1.86 -11.22
N ARG A 116 -12.78 -1.06 -10.99
CA ARG A 116 -12.77 0.39 -11.18
C ARG A 116 -12.05 1.12 -10.05
N GLY A 117 -11.91 0.46 -8.91
CA GLY A 117 -11.31 1.00 -7.69
C GLY A 117 -12.32 1.53 -6.69
N ASP A 118 -13.62 1.28 -6.93
CA ASP A 118 -14.67 1.72 -6.03
C ASP A 118 -14.83 0.72 -4.87
N VAL A 119 -14.92 1.25 -3.64
CA VAL A 119 -15.23 0.44 -2.44
C VAL A 119 -16.72 0.08 -2.47
N ARG A 120 -17.02 -1.21 -2.61
CA ARG A 120 -18.39 -1.72 -2.78
C ARG A 120 -18.98 -2.27 -1.48
N ALA A 121 -18.15 -2.75 -0.59
CA ALA A 121 -18.55 -3.20 0.73
C ALA A 121 -17.45 -2.92 1.74
N ARG A 122 -17.81 -2.64 2.98
CA ARG A 122 -16.85 -2.40 4.06
C ARG A 122 -17.45 -2.80 5.42
N ALA A 123 -16.61 -3.40 6.25
CA ALA A 123 -16.94 -3.67 7.66
C ALA A 123 -15.74 -3.30 8.54
N VAL A 124 -16.02 -2.71 9.69
CA VAL A 124 -15.01 -2.39 10.72
C VAL A 124 -15.52 -2.87 12.06
N ARG A 125 -14.63 -3.43 12.85
CA ARG A 125 -14.89 -3.82 14.23
C ARG A 125 -13.83 -3.20 15.12
N HIS A 126 -14.23 -2.36 16.04
CA HIS A 126 -13.35 -1.77 17.04
C HIS A 126 -13.20 -2.69 18.25
N GLY A 127 -11.99 -2.73 18.81
CA GLY A 127 -11.64 -3.53 19.99
C GLY A 127 -10.16 -3.87 19.98
N THR A 128 -9.55 -3.92 21.14
CA THR A 128 -8.11 -4.19 21.24
C THR A 128 -7.76 -5.62 20.80
N ASN A 129 -6.72 -5.71 19.98
CA ASN A 129 -6.08 -6.95 19.57
C ASN A 129 -4.72 -7.16 20.27
N ARG A 130 -4.26 -6.16 21.03
CA ARG A 130 -3.00 -6.21 21.81
C ARG A 130 -3.02 -7.39 22.78
N GLY A 131 -1.98 -8.23 22.73
CA GLY A 131 -1.84 -9.39 23.61
C GLY A 131 -2.87 -10.52 23.40
N ARG A 132 -3.73 -10.41 22.38
CA ARG A 132 -4.66 -11.49 22.04
C ARG A 132 -3.98 -12.54 21.17
N PRO A 133 -4.20 -13.84 21.41
CA PRO A 133 -3.67 -14.90 20.55
C PRO A 133 -4.11 -14.74 19.10
N PRO A 134 -3.26 -15.07 18.11
CA PRO A 134 -3.58 -14.89 16.67
C PRO A 134 -4.86 -15.63 16.25
N GLY A 135 -5.04 -16.89 16.67
CA GLY A 135 -6.15 -17.73 16.23
C GLY A 135 -7.55 -17.12 16.47
N PRO A 136 -7.89 -16.64 17.68
CA PRO A 136 -9.15 -15.92 17.92
C PRO A 136 -9.31 -14.66 17.05
N VAL A 137 -8.27 -13.82 16.94
CA VAL A 137 -8.31 -12.57 16.16
C VAL A 137 -8.56 -12.88 14.68
N ILE A 138 -7.85 -13.86 14.13
CA ILE A 138 -7.99 -14.25 12.72
C ILE A 138 -9.34 -14.90 12.43
N ARG A 139 -9.93 -15.64 13.38
CA ARG A 139 -11.32 -16.14 13.23
C ARG A 139 -12.34 -15.00 13.15
N GLU A 140 -12.15 -13.95 13.93
CA GLU A 140 -13.00 -12.74 13.88
C GLU A 140 -12.81 -12.00 12.53
N LEU A 141 -11.57 -11.84 12.08
CA LEU A 141 -11.27 -11.29 10.76
C LEU A 141 -11.93 -12.10 9.65
N ALA A 142 -11.81 -13.42 9.67
CA ALA A 142 -12.45 -14.31 8.70
C ALA A 142 -13.99 -14.18 8.70
N ALA A 143 -14.61 -13.89 9.84
CA ALA A 143 -16.04 -13.62 9.90
C ALA A 143 -16.40 -12.29 9.19
N LEU A 144 -15.60 -11.23 9.40
CA LEU A 144 -15.76 -9.95 8.67
C LEU A 144 -15.51 -10.12 7.17
N VAL A 145 -14.51 -10.91 6.76
CA VAL A 145 -14.27 -11.23 5.34
C VAL A 145 -15.50 -11.89 4.72
N ARG A 146 -16.07 -12.90 5.35
CA ARG A 146 -17.30 -13.54 4.86
C ARG A 146 -18.47 -12.57 4.75
N GLN A 147 -18.64 -11.67 5.72
CA GLN A 147 -19.68 -10.63 5.69
C GLN A 147 -19.51 -9.71 4.46
N VAL A 148 -18.31 -9.17 4.26
CA VAL A 148 -18.00 -8.23 3.16
C VAL A 148 -18.10 -8.94 1.80
N VAL A 149 -17.63 -10.19 1.69
CA VAL A 149 -17.78 -11.00 0.47
C VAL A 149 -19.26 -11.22 0.15
N ALA A 150 -20.08 -11.64 1.10
CA ALA A 150 -21.52 -11.84 0.88
C ALA A 150 -22.27 -10.55 0.50
N GLU A 151 -21.80 -9.39 0.98
CA GLU A 151 -22.33 -8.09 0.57
C GLU A 151 -21.93 -7.74 -0.87
N ALA A 152 -20.67 -7.94 -1.24
CA ALA A 152 -20.15 -7.73 -2.59
C ALA A 152 -20.82 -8.68 -3.62
N GLU A 153 -21.05 -9.94 -3.26
CA GLU A 153 -21.72 -10.92 -4.12
C GLU A 153 -23.16 -10.51 -4.48
N ARG A 154 -23.88 -9.85 -3.55
CA ARG A 154 -25.22 -9.30 -3.88
C ARG A 154 -25.20 -8.21 -4.93
N GLU A 155 -24.07 -7.58 -5.15
CA GLU A 155 -23.85 -6.59 -6.21
C GLU A 155 -23.23 -7.18 -7.49
N GLY A 156 -23.07 -8.50 -7.55
CA GLY A 156 -22.53 -9.23 -8.70
C GLY A 156 -21.01 -9.22 -8.76
N LEU A 157 -20.35 -9.05 -7.60
CA LEU A 157 -18.91 -9.17 -7.45
C LEU A 157 -18.55 -10.54 -6.87
N TRP A 158 -17.33 -11.01 -7.12
CA TRP A 158 -16.78 -12.22 -6.48
C TRP A 158 -15.31 -11.99 -6.10
N PRO A 159 -14.82 -12.57 -4.99
CA PRO A 159 -13.46 -12.31 -4.51
C PRO A 159 -12.42 -12.95 -5.42
N ALA A 160 -11.49 -12.14 -5.94
CA ALA A 160 -10.34 -12.60 -6.74
C ALA A 160 -9.15 -13.02 -5.86
N GLY A 161 -9.09 -12.51 -4.63
CA GLY A 161 -8.05 -12.80 -3.65
C GLY A 161 -8.28 -12.00 -2.37
N LEU A 162 -7.47 -12.29 -1.37
CA LEU A 162 -7.45 -11.61 -0.08
C LEU A 162 -6.05 -11.08 0.20
N ALA A 163 -5.94 -9.79 0.52
CA ALA A 163 -4.71 -9.22 1.03
C ALA A 163 -4.92 -8.70 2.45
N VAL A 164 -3.98 -9.01 3.36
CA VAL A 164 -4.10 -8.69 4.79
C VAL A 164 -2.94 -7.79 5.22
N ALA A 165 -3.26 -6.57 5.64
CA ALA A 165 -2.34 -5.65 6.29
C ALA A 165 -2.19 -6.03 7.76
N VAL A 166 -0.95 -6.06 8.26
CA VAL A 166 -0.65 -6.32 9.67
C VAL A 166 0.47 -5.39 10.15
N PRO A 167 0.47 -4.95 11.42
CA PRO A 167 1.61 -4.24 11.99
C PRO A 167 2.78 -5.22 12.24
N GLY A 168 3.97 -4.87 11.80
CA GLY A 168 5.19 -5.64 12.07
C GLY A 168 5.85 -6.29 10.86
N LEU A 169 6.81 -7.18 11.14
CA LEU A 169 7.65 -7.82 10.13
C LEU A 169 6.94 -8.99 9.46
N VAL A 170 6.77 -8.92 8.16
CA VAL A 170 6.22 -10.02 7.35
C VAL A 170 7.32 -10.65 6.50
N ALA A 171 7.42 -11.98 6.52
CA ALA A 171 8.39 -12.72 5.73
C ALA A 171 8.11 -12.60 4.21
N ARG A 172 9.12 -12.90 3.41
CA ARG A 172 9.03 -12.85 1.93
C ARG A 172 8.03 -13.84 1.31
N ASP A 173 7.61 -14.84 2.08
CA ASP A 173 6.54 -15.76 1.66
C ASP A 173 5.16 -15.07 1.55
N ALA A 174 5.05 -13.82 2.05
CA ALA A 174 3.83 -13.04 2.10
C ALA A 174 2.67 -13.77 2.80
N ARG A 175 2.98 -14.53 3.85
CA ARG A 175 2.04 -15.33 4.65
C ARG A 175 2.36 -15.32 6.14
N THR A 176 3.65 -15.25 6.49
CA THR A 176 4.14 -15.40 7.87
C THR A 176 4.46 -14.05 8.49
N VAL A 177 3.80 -13.72 9.57
CA VAL A 177 4.15 -12.61 10.47
C VAL A 177 5.27 -13.09 11.37
N VAL A 178 6.49 -12.61 11.10
CA VAL A 178 7.68 -13.00 11.88
C VAL A 178 7.64 -12.40 13.26
N ARG A 179 7.27 -11.12 13.34
CA ARG A 179 7.15 -10.40 14.61
C ARG A 179 6.22 -9.21 14.47
N ALA A 180 5.22 -9.12 15.33
CA ALA A 180 4.34 -7.97 15.49
C ALA A 180 4.28 -7.56 16.97
N PRO A 181 5.22 -6.71 17.45
CA PRO A 181 5.35 -6.40 18.88
C PRO A 181 4.07 -5.80 19.47
N ASN A 182 3.38 -4.96 18.71
CA ASN A 182 2.16 -4.28 19.16
C ASN A 182 0.95 -5.23 19.30
N LEU A 183 1.01 -6.42 18.69
CA LEU A 183 0.01 -7.49 18.82
C LEU A 183 0.47 -8.61 19.77
N ASP A 184 1.77 -8.64 20.12
CA ASP A 184 2.44 -9.75 20.81
C ASP A 184 2.42 -11.06 20.00
N TRP A 185 2.60 -10.95 18.67
CA TRP A 185 2.64 -12.10 17.76
C TRP A 185 4.06 -12.41 17.31
N HIS A 186 4.37 -13.69 17.24
CA HIS A 186 5.64 -14.23 16.77
C HIS A 186 5.40 -15.44 15.85
N ASP A 187 6.16 -15.55 14.79
CA ASP A 187 6.20 -16.69 13.84
C ASP A 187 4.80 -17.24 13.49
N THR A 188 3.88 -16.31 13.18
CA THR A 188 2.48 -16.63 12.94
C THR A 188 2.19 -16.81 11.46
N ASP A 189 1.91 -18.03 11.01
CA ASP A 189 1.46 -18.32 9.65
C ASP A 189 -0.04 -18.01 9.50
N LEU A 190 -0.35 -16.84 8.93
CA LEU A 190 -1.73 -16.44 8.64
C LEU A 190 -2.37 -17.32 7.55
N GLY A 191 -1.55 -17.89 6.66
CA GLY A 191 -2.04 -18.80 5.63
C GLY A 191 -2.59 -20.12 6.18
N ALA A 192 -2.11 -20.55 7.36
CA ALA A 192 -2.66 -21.71 8.05
C ALA A 192 -3.93 -21.39 8.85
N LEU A 193 -4.12 -20.12 9.22
CA LEU A 193 -5.24 -19.65 10.04
C LEU A 193 -6.44 -19.13 9.22
N LEU A 194 -6.19 -18.68 7.97
CA LEU A 194 -7.23 -18.18 7.07
C LEU A 194 -7.69 -19.28 6.11
N PRO A 195 -8.95 -19.21 5.61
CA PRO A 195 -9.45 -20.18 4.63
C PRO A 195 -8.59 -20.21 3.37
N ALA A 196 -8.22 -21.41 2.92
CA ALA A 196 -7.38 -21.63 1.74
C ALA A 196 -8.08 -21.37 0.38
N GLU A 197 -9.31 -20.90 0.39
CA GLU A 197 -10.17 -20.78 -0.80
C GLU A 197 -9.79 -19.61 -1.71
N LEU A 198 -9.07 -18.62 -1.18
CA LEU A 198 -8.65 -17.42 -1.91
C LEU A 198 -7.11 -17.32 -1.98
N PRO A 199 -6.56 -16.83 -3.09
CA PRO A 199 -5.16 -16.37 -3.10
C PRO A 199 -4.93 -15.37 -1.98
N LEU A 200 -3.96 -15.65 -1.09
CA LEU A 200 -3.67 -14.83 0.07
C LEU A 200 -2.31 -14.12 -0.10
N THR A 201 -2.30 -12.83 0.25
CA THR A 201 -1.08 -12.04 0.42
C THR A 201 -1.14 -11.33 1.76
N VAL A 202 -0.08 -11.44 2.57
CA VAL A 202 0.08 -10.70 3.82
C VAL A 202 1.25 -9.75 3.67
N ASP A 203 1.11 -8.51 4.13
CA ASP A 203 2.20 -7.54 4.15
C ASP A 203 2.07 -6.57 5.33
N ASN A 204 3.16 -5.85 5.59
CA ASN A 204 3.17 -4.77 6.56
C ASN A 204 2.19 -3.64 6.15
N GLU A 205 1.54 -3.03 7.12
CA GLU A 205 0.58 -1.93 6.94
C GLU A 205 1.17 -0.72 6.20
N ALA A 206 2.42 -0.33 6.53
CA ALA A 206 3.08 0.78 5.85
C ALA A 206 3.39 0.44 4.38
N ASN A 207 3.70 -0.82 4.06
CA ASN A 207 3.88 -1.27 2.68
C ASN A 207 2.59 -1.12 1.87
N PHE A 208 1.45 -1.55 2.40
CA PHE A 208 0.17 -1.34 1.73
C PHE A 208 -0.23 0.14 1.69
N GLY A 209 0.09 0.92 2.73
CA GLY A 209 -0.06 2.38 2.70
C GLY A 209 0.71 3.02 1.54
N GLY A 210 1.99 2.65 1.37
CA GLY A 210 2.80 3.10 0.24
C GLY A 210 2.28 2.64 -1.13
N LEU A 211 1.73 1.44 -1.21
CA LEU A 211 1.07 0.95 -2.43
C LEU A 211 -0.23 1.69 -2.72
N ALA A 212 -0.99 2.13 -1.71
CA ALA A 212 -2.14 3.00 -1.90
C ALA A 212 -1.72 4.34 -2.51
N GLU A 213 -0.65 4.97 -2.02
CA GLU A 213 -0.11 6.20 -2.62
C GLU A 213 0.30 5.99 -4.08
N LEU A 214 1.03 4.90 -4.37
CA LEU A 214 1.51 4.57 -5.70
C LEU A 214 0.39 4.37 -6.72
N TRP A 215 -0.73 3.75 -6.32
CA TRP A 215 -1.77 3.32 -7.26
C TRP A 215 -3.01 4.21 -7.27
N LEU A 216 -3.28 4.93 -6.19
CA LEU A 216 -4.46 5.75 -6.00
C LEU A 216 -4.13 7.24 -5.81
N GLY A 217 -2.85 7.55 -5.54
CA GLY A 217 -2.34 8.91 -5.44
C GLY A 217 -2.32 9.62 -6.80
N GLU A 218 -1.94 10.88 -6.79
CA GLU A 218 -1.65 11.59 -8.04
C GLU A 218 -0.37 11.00 -8.66
N PRO A 219 -0.30 10.82 -10.00
CA PRO A 219 0.76 10.07 -10.66
C PRO A 219 2.08 10.86 -10.77
N THR A 220 2.53 11.47 -9.67
CA THR A 220 3.64 12.43 -9.69
C THR A 220 4.97 11.86 -9.24
N ALA A 221 5.00 10.92 -8.29
CA ALA A 221 6.25 10.36 -7.78
C ALA A 221 6.33 8.85 -8.02
N ARG A 222 7.43 8.42 -8.64
CA ARG A 222 7.75 6.99 -8.80
C ARG A 222 8.76 6.52 -7.76
N ASP A 223 9.45 7.47 -7.15
CA ASP A 223 10.49 7.27 -6.14
C ASP A 223 10.12 8.08 -4.90
N PHE A 224 9.59 7.41 -3.88
CA PHE A 224 9.15 8.08 -2.67
C PHE A 224 9.28 7.20 -1.42
N LEU A 225 9.29 7.85 -0.27
CA LEU A 225 9.15 7.23 1.03
C LEU A 225 7.75 7.50 1.57
N HIS A 226 6.98 6.47 1.84
CA HIS A 226 5.74 6.60 2.61
C HIS A 226 6.05 6.29 4.07
N VAL A 227 5.74 7.20 4.97
CA VAL A 227 5.93 7.03 6.41
C VAL A 227 4.58 7.08 7.09
N SER A 228 4.23 6.03 7.78
CA SER A 228 2.96 5.90 8.49
C SER A 228 3.21 5.70 9.98
N ALA A 229 2.44 6.38 10.79
CA ALA A 229 2.34 6.06 12.20
C ALA A 229 0.95 5.52 12.49
N GLU A 230 0.90 4.49 13.29
CA GLU A 230 -0.17 4.10 14.17
C GLU A 230 0.43 4.09 15.59
N ILE A 231 0.34 2.99 16.32
CA ILE A 231 1.03 2.86 17.61
C ILE A 231 2.54 2.96 17.41
N GLY A 232 3.08 2.23 16.41
CA GLY A 232 4.47 2.33 15.96
C GLY A 232 4.64 3.21 14.72
N ILE A 233 5.87 3.24 14.19
CA ILE A 233 6.20 3.92 12.94
C ILE A 233 6.74 2.90 11.93
N GLY A 234 6.07 2.80 10.79
CA GLY A 234 6.51 2.03 9.64
C GLY A 234 6.82 2.93 8.45
N ALA A 235 7.61 2.43 7.51
CA ALA A 235 7.81 3.10 6.22
C ALA A 235 7.76 2.12 5.06
N ALA A 236 7.33 2.59 3.90
CA ALA A 236 7.47 1.90 2.64
C ALA A 236 8.42 2.69 1.73
N VAL A 237 9.36 1.98 1.14
CA VAL A 237 10.30 2.54 0.18
C VAL A 237 9.84 2.14 -1.21
N VAL A 238 9.54 3.12 -2.06
CA VAL A 238 9.15 2.89 -3.46
C VAL A 238 10.26 3.43 -4.37
N VAL A 239 10.78 2.59 -5.26
CA VAL A 239 11.83 2.90 -6.22
C VAL A 239 11.41 2.40 -7.60
N ASP A 240 11.51 3.24 -8.63
CA ASP A 240 11.03 2.94 -9.99
C ASP A 240 9.55 2.50 -10.04
N GLY A 241 8.72 3.02 -9.16
CA GLY A 241 7.32 2.63 -9.05
C GLY A 241 7.12 1.21 -8.52
N ARG A 242 8.07 0.70 -7.72
CA ARG A 242 8.01 -0.63 -7.11
C ARG A 242 8.38 -0.58 -5.65
N LEU A 243 7.66 -1.31 -4.84
CA LEU A 243 7.96 -1.46 -3.43
C LEU A 243 9.28 -2.22 -3.23
N LEU A 244 10.22 -1.59 -2.52
CA LEU A 244 11.48 -2.20 -2.10
C LEU A 244 11.23 -3.04 -0.84
N ARG A 245 11.32 -4.36 -0.94
CA ARG A 245 11.07 -5.28 0.18
C ARG A 245 12.34 -5.69 0.93
N GLY A 246 13.51 -5.47 0.38
CA GLY A 246 14.78 -5.99 0.92
C GLY A 246 14.91 -7.51 0.78
N THR A 247 16.02 -8.05 1.23
CA THR A 247 16.34 -9.49 1.06
C THR A 247 15.41 -10.40 1.87
N ARG A 248 15.00 -9.97 3.06
CA ARG A 248 14.15 -10.75 3.98
C ARG A 248 12.68 -10.29 3.98
N GLY A 249 12.36 -9.18 3.34
CA GLY A 249 11.04 -8.56 3.40
C GLY A 249 10.93 -7.39 4.38
N PHE A 250 12.02 -6.98 5.03
CA PHE A 250 12.04 -6.06 6.16
C PHE A 250 12.59 -4.67 5.81
N ALA A 251 12.57 -4.26 4.56
CA ALA A 251 12.89 -2.87 4.21
C ALA A 251 11.79 -1.93 4.71
N GLY A 252 12.18 -0.76 5.21
CA GLY A 252 11.21 0.25 5.68
C GLY A 252 11.08 0.36 7.20
N GLU A 253 11.91 -0.30 7.99
CA GLU A 253 11.91 -0.26 9.46
C GLU A 253 12.44 1.08 10.02
N LEU A 254 11.90 2.21 9.51
CA LEU A 254 12.30 3.56 9.88
C LEU A 254 12.04 3.86 11.36
N GLY A 255 10.96 3.30 11.91
CA GLY A 255 10.62 3.45 13.33
C GLY A 255 11.70 2.98 14.29
N HIS A 256 12.56 2.06 13.83
CA HIS A 256 13.67 1.51 14.63
C HIS A 256 15.03 2.16 14.36
N VAL A 257 15.08 3.20 13.53
CA VAL A 257 16.31 4.01 13.37
C VAL A 257 16.55 4.81 14.65
N PRO A 258 17.74 4.73 15.28
CA PRO A 258 18.04 5.48 16.48
C PRO A 258 18.24 6.98 16.14
N VAL A 259 17.36 7.84 16.67
CA VAL A 259 17.47 9.30 16.54
C VAL A 259 18.25 9.92 17.71
N ARG A 260 18.29 9.23 18.84
CA ARG A 260 19.13 9.56 20.00
C ARG A 260 19.75 8.28 20.57
N PRO A 261 21.04 7.99 20.34
CA PRO A 261 21.64 6.72 20.71
C PRO A 261 21.50 6.35 22.21
N ASP A 262 21.53 7.35 23.10
CA ASP A 262 21.39 7.18 24.55
C ASP A 262 19.94 7.34 25.03
N GLY A 263 18.96 7.30 24.11
CA GLY A 263 17.54 7.46 24.41
C GLY A 263 16.91 6.25 25.11
N PRO A 264 15.57 6.28 25.27
CA PRO A 264 14.84 5.21 25.96
C PRO A 264 14.96 3.86 25.24
N GLU A 265 14.77 2.80 26.01
CA GLU A 265 14.71 1.44 25.47
C GLU A 265 13.50 1.27 24.54
N CYS A 266 13.69 0.52 23.46
CA CYS A 266 12.66 0.18 22.51
C CYS A 266 12.31 -1.31 22.63
N PRO A 267 11.02 -1.70 22.46
CA PRO A 267 10.62 -3.12 22.46
C PRO A 267 11.32 -3.98 21.38
N CYS A 268 11.94 -3.36 20.37
CA CYS A 268 12.78 -4.07 19.40
C CYS A 268 14.10 -4.60 19.97
N GLY A 269 14.49 -4.18 21.17
CA GLY A 269 15.77 -4.48 21.82
C GLY A 269 16.84 -3.38 21.60
N GLY A 270 16.59 -2.36 20.79
CA GLY A 270 17.44 -1.20 20.59
C GLY A 270 17.16 -0.08 21.59
N ARG A 271 17.87 1.07 21.43
CA ARG A 271 17.65 2.28 22.22
C ARG A 271 17.51 3.50 21.32
N GLY A 272 16.70 4.47 21.77
CA GLY A 272 16.55 5.76 21.11
C GLY A 272 15.92 5.72 19.74
N CYS A 273 15.19 4.65 19.42
CA CYS A 273 14.47 4.47 18.16
C CYS A 273 13.47 5.60 17.93
N LEU A 274 13.27 6.01 16.68
CA LEU A 274 12.31 7.04 16.27
C LEU A 274 10.92 6.83 16.89
N GLU A 275 10.42 5.60 16.91
CA GLU A 275 9.12 5.24 17.47
C GLU A 275 8.94 5.70 18.93
N GLN A 276 10.01 5.75 19.71
CA GLN A 276 9.96 6.19 21.10
C GLN A 276 9.79 7.70 21.27
N TYR A 277 9.83 8.47 20.17
CA TYR A 277 9.67 9.94 20.14
C TYR A 277 8.47 10.39 19.32
N ALA A 278 8.16 9.71 18.22
CA ALA A 278 7.17 10.15 17.26
C ALA A 278 6.02 9.13 17.02
N GLY A 279 6.05 7.95 17.66
CA GLY A 279 4.88 7.05 17.70
C GLY A 279 3.74 7.66 18.53
N GLU A 280 2.49 7.35 18.25
CA GLU A 280 1.30 7.95 18.89
C GLU A 280 1.41 7.90 20.43
N GLU A 281 1.71 6.72 21.00
CA GLU A 281 1.82 6.56 22.47
C GLU A 281 2.98 7.35 23.06
N ALA A 282 4.07 7.56 22.30
CA ALA A 282 5.20 8.36 22.74
C ALA A 282 4.82 9.85 22.79
N VAL A 283 4.09 10.33 21.79
CA VAL A 283 3.60 11.72 21.74
C VAL A 283 2.59 11.99 22.85
N LEU A 284 1.61 11.09 23.07
CA LEU A 284 0.64 11.21 24.16
C LEU A 284 1.34 11.27 25.53
N ARG A 285 2.30 10.36 25.77
CA ARG A 285 3.07 10.34 27.00
C ARG A 285 3.88 11.63 27.21
N ALA A 286 4.51 12.16 26.15
CA ALA A 286 5.23 13.44 26.20
C ALA A 286 4.33 14.64 26.46
N ALA A 287 3.07 14.56 25.99
CA ALA A 287 2.04 15.57 26.23
C ALA A 287 1.31 15.42 27.58
N GLY A 288 1.64 14.38 28.38
CA GLY A 288 0.96 14.09 29.64
C GLY A 288 -0.51 13.63 29.48
N LEU A 289 -0.85 13.07 28.32
CA LEU A 289 -2.18 12.55 28.03
C LEU A 289 -2.25 11.03 28.13
N GLU A 290 -3.36 10.52 28.65
CA GLU A 290 -3.61 9.09 28.72
C GLU A 290 -4.05 8.54 27.35
N PRO A 291 -3.54 7.36 26.93
CA PRO A 291 -3.97 6.74 25.69
C PRO A 291 -5.41 6.24 25.80
N GLY A 292 -6.29 6.68 24.91
CA GLY A 292 -7.70 6.22 24.86
C GLY A 292 -8.41 6.69 23.59
N GLY A 293 -9.30 5.85 23.07
CA GLY A 293 -10.17 6.21 21.96
C GLY A 293 -9.44 6.68 20.68
N ASP A 294 -9.90 7.77 20.12
CA ASP A 294 -9.28 8.45 18.96
C ASP A 294 -8.09 9.30 19.43
N ARG A 295 -6.91 8.70 19.47
CA ARG A 295 -5.66 9.33 19.92
C ARG A 295 -5.23 10.50 19.02
N VAL A 296 -5.39 10.34 17.72
CA VAL A 296 -5.04 11.38 16.72
C VAL A 296 -5.95 12.57 16.87
N GLY A 297 -7.26 12.35 16.95
CA GLY A 297 -8.24 13.41 17.20
C GLY A 297 -8.00 14.13 18.53
N LEU A 298 -7.67 13.38 19.59
CA LEU A 298 -7.35 13.96 20.90
C LEU A 298 -6.15 14.91 20.81
N LEU A 299 -5.04 14.48 20.20
CA LEU A 299 -3.84 15.32 20.02
C LEU A 299 -4.13 16.54 19.14
N ALA A 300 -4.83 16.35 18.02
CA ALA A 300 -5.19 17.43 17.10
C ALA A 300 -6.09 18.47 17.77
N ASP A 301 -7.08 18.04 18.53
CA ASP A 301 -8.00 18.92 19.26
C ASP A 301 -7.30 19.76 20.33
N HIS A 302 -6.40 19.15 21.13
CA HIS A 302 -5.61 19.87 22.12
C HIS A 302 -4.65 20.87 21.47
N ALA A 303 -3.94 20.45 20.41
CA ALA A 303 -3.03 21.31 19.67
C ALA A 303 -3.76 22.50 19.03
N ALA A 304 -4.96 22.27 18.44
CA ALA A 304 -5.79 23.34 17.86
C ALA A 304 -6.28 24.35 18.90
N ARG A 305 -6.59 23.90 20.13
CA ARG A 305 -6.95 24.77 21.25
C ARG A 305 -5.77 25.53 21.87
N GLY A 306 -4.54 25.28 21.43
CA GLY A 306 -3.36 26.00 21.89
C GLY A 306 -2.67 25.35 23.09
N ASP A 307 -2.93 24.09 23.38
CA ASP A 307 -2.27 23.36 24.45
C ASP A 307 -0.75 23.28 24.18
N GLU A 308 0.02 23.98 25.02
CA GLU A 308 1.46 24.18 24.82
C GLU A 308 2.25 22.87 25.00
N ASP A 309 1.81 21.97 25.90
CA ASP A 309 2.47 20.70 26.14
C ASP A 309 2.27 19.76 24.95
N VAL A 310 1.07 19.71 24.39
CA VAL A 310 0.79 18.93 23.18
C VAL A 310 1.54 19.49 21.98
N ARG A 311 1.53 20.82 21.78
CA ARG A 311 2.27 21.45 20.67
C ARG A 311 3.76 21.21 20.76
N ARG A 312 4.34 21.27 21.96
CA ARG A 312 5.75 20.94 22.20
C ARG A 312 6.04 19.47 21.89
N ALA A 313 5.19 18.53 22.35
CA ALA A 313 5.36 17.11 22.08
C ALA A 313 5.30 16.81 20.57
N LEU A 314 4.39 17.46 19.84
CA LEU A 314 4.29 17.33 18.37
C LEU A 314 5.49 17.96 17.65
N HIS A 315 5.99 19.11 18.10
CA HIS A 315 7.20 19.74 17.57
C HIS A 315 8.43 18.81 17.76
N ASP A 316 8.59 18.22 18.93
CA ASP A 316 9.68 17.29 19.22
C ASP A 316 9.57 16.00 18.40
N ALA A 317 8.36 15.51 18.19
CA ALA A 317 8.08 14.38 17.30
C ALA A 317 8.44 14.70 15.84
N GLY A 318 8.08 15.88 15.34
CA GLY A 318 8.45 16.35 14.01
C GLY A 318 9.97 16.48 13.85
N THR A 319 10.67 16.99 14.87
CA THR A 319 12.13 17.04 14.91
C THR A 319 12.73 15.63 14.82
N ALA A 320 12.23 14.67 15.59
CA ALA A 320 12.71 13.28 15.56
C ALA A 320 12.48 12.62 14.19
N LEU A 321 11.29 12.85 13.60
CA LEU A 321 10.98 12.40 12.24
C LEU A 321 11.94 12.99 11.21
N GLY A 322 12.22 14.29 11.26
CA GLY A 322 13.15 14.96 10.36
C GLY A 322 14.57 14.40 10.46
N ILE A 323 15.06 14.10 11.67
CA ILE A 323 16.37 13.47 11.89
C ILE A 323 16.43 12.08 11.23
N ALA A 324 15.44 11.22 11.47
CA ALA A 324 15.41 9.88 10.90
C ALA A 324 15.27 9.91 9.37
N LEU A 325 14.39 10.78 8.86
CA LEU A 325 14.14 10.94 7.44
C LEU A 325 15.34 11.49 6.69
N THR A 326 16.13 12.37 7.29
CA THR A 326 17.38 12.86 6.68
C THR A 326 18.31 11.69 6.29
N GLY A 327 18.44 10.69 7.17
CA GLY A 327 19.25 9.50 6.86
C GLY A 327 18.72 8.74 5.65
N ALA A 328 17.41 8.53 5.60
CA ALA A 328 16.74 7.84 4.49
C ALA A 328 16.83 8.66 3.18
N VAL A 329 16.59 9.97 3.23
CA VAL A 329 16.67 10.87 2.07
C VAL A 329 18.10 10.91 1.51
N ASN A 330 19.10 11.05 2.36
CA ASN A 330 20.51 11.05 1.91
C ASN A 330 20.97 9.71 1.31
N LEU A 331 20.33 8.59 1.65
CA LEU A 331 20.69 7.26 1.13
C LEU A 331 19.91 6.86 -0.13
N LEU A 332 18.66 7.29 -0.25
CA LEU A 332 17.74 6.81 -1.28
C LEU A 332 17.40 7.85 -2.33
N ASP A 333 17.65 9.14 -2.03
CA ASP A 333 17.38 10.30 -2.91
C ASP A 333 15.93 10.25 -3.51
N PRO A 334 14.88 10.15 -2.67
CA PRO A 334 13.52 10.08 -3.15
C PRO A 334 13.02 11.44 -3.65
N GLU A 335 12.07 11.44 -4.60
CA GLU A 335 11.41 12.66 -5.07
C GLU A 335 10.60 13.33 -3.95
N THR A 336 9.98 12.52 -3.08
CA THR A 336 9.12 13.01 -1.99
C THR A 336 9.05 12.05 -0.81
N VAL A 337 8.76 12.58 0.35
CA VAL A 337 8.32 11.85 1.55
C VAL A 337 6.82 12.07 1.71
N VAL A 338 6.04 10.99 1.90
CA VAL A 338 4.59 11.06 2.10
C VAL A 338 4.26 10.67 3.54
N LEU A 339 3.63 11.57 4.30
CA LEU A 339 3.16 11.30 5.66
C LEU A 339 1.77 10.67 5.64
N GLY A 340 1.65 9.42 6.07
CA GLY A 340 0.42 8.64 6.11
C GLY A 340 -0.04 8.28 7.53
N GLY A 341 -1.08 7.46 7.64
CA GLY A 341 -1.64 7.05 8.92
C GLY A 341 -1.97 8.25 9.82
N ALA A 342 -1.67 8.12 11.09
CA ALA A 342 -1.84 9.18 12.09
C ALA A 342 -1.05 10.46 11.77
N LEU A 343 0.13 10.34 11.13
CA LEU A 343 0.95 11.51 10.79
C LEU A 343 0.21 12.47 9.85
N SER A 344 -0.68 11.98 9.01
CA SER A 344 -1.46 12.83 8.12
C SER A 344 -2.41 13.78 8.88
N GLY A 345 -3.04 13.29 9.93
CA GLY A 345 -3.92 14.09 10.79
C GLY A 345 -3.18 15.10 11.69
N LEU A 346 -1.91 14.82 11.98
CA LEU A 346 -1.06 15.66 12.83
C LEU A 346 -0.09 16.55 12.03
N ALA A 347 -0.10 16.43 10.70
CA ALA A 347 0.83 17.11 9.80
C ALA A 347 0.98 18.61 10.05
N PRO A 348 -0.09 19.42 10.33
CA PRO A 348 0.06 20.85 10.55
C PRO A 348 1.03 21.23 11.68
N TRP A 349 1.20 20.36 12.68
CA TRP A 349 2.08 20.58 13.83
C TRP A 349 3.42 19.87 13.72
N LEU A 350 3.52 18.81 12.91
CA LEU A 350 4.74 18.05 12.68
C LEU A 350 5.63 18.66 11.58
N LEU A 351 5.02 19.14 10.49
CA LEU A 351 5.73 19.60 9.29
C LEU A 351 6.76 20.70 9.56
N PRO A 352 6.48 21.77 10.34
CA PRO A 352 7.45 22.85 10.50
C PRO A 352 8.80 22.38 11.03
N SER A 353 8.82 21.58 12.10
CA SER A 353 10.06 21.08 12.68
C SER A 353 10.71 19.94 11.86
N LEU A 354 9.90 19.12 11.18
CA LEU A 354 10.37 18.09 10.27
C LEU A 354 11.11 18.69 9.07
N GLU A 355 10.50 19.68 8.41
CA GLU A 355 11.08 20.36 7.24
C GLU A 355 12.33 21.16 7.60
N ASP A 356 12.36 21.78 8.77
CA ASP A 356 13.54 22.46 9.31
C ASP A 356 14.72 21.48 9.49
N GLU A 357 14.48 20.27 9.97
CA GLU A 357 15.53 19.25 10.12
C GLU A 357 16.02 18.73 8.76
N LEU A 358 15.10 18.47 7.82
CA LEU A 358 15.47 18.08 6.46
C LEU A 358 16.30 19.16 5.78
N ALA A 359 15.87 20.42 5.83
CA ALA A 359 16.59 21.54 5.23
C ALA A 359 18.02 21.73 5.81
N ARG A 360 18.18 21.47 7.11
CA ARG A 360 19.49 21.62 7.77
C ARG A 360 20.47 20.47 7.53
N ARG A 361 19.98 19.25 7.26
CA ARG A 361 20.79 18.03 7.31
C ARG A 361 20.86 17.25 6.00
N THR A 362 20.01 17.55 5.03
CA THR A 362 20.06 16.90 3.72
C THR A 362 21.27 17.42 2.94
N ALA A 363 22.04 16.51 2.33
CA ALA A 363 23.25 16.86 1.59
C ALA A 363 22.96 17.54 0.24
N GLY A 364 21.75 17.35 -0.31
CA GLY A 364 21.25 17.89 -1.56
C GLY A 364 20.16 18.95 -1.39
N PRO A 365 19.40 19.25 -2.43
CA PRO A 365 18.17 20.04 -2.33
C PRO A 365 17.20 19.39 -1.34
N PRO A 366 16.39 20.17 -0.61
CA PRO A 366 15.42 19.58 0.31
C PRO A 366 14.41 18.71 -0.45
N CYS A 367 14.16 17.51 0.07
CA CYS A 367 13.14 16.61 -0.44
C CYS A 367 11.76 17.19 -0.09
N ALA A 368 10.82 17.13 -1.04
CA ALA A 368 9.45 17.55 -0.80
C ALA A 368 8.76 16.65 0.23
N VAL A 369 7.91 17.23 1.07
CA VAL A 369 7.07 16.48 2.00
C VAL A 369 5.61 16.67 1.63
N ALA A 370 4.90 15.59 1.40
CA ALA A 370 3.48 15.57 1.09
C ALA A 370 2.68 14.88 2.20
N VAL A 371 1.41 15.19 2.27
CA VAL A 371 0.49 14.55 3.22
C VAL A 371 -0.44 13.62 2.46
N SER A 372 -0.52 12.37 2.91
CA SER A 372 -1.44 11.38 2.35
C SER A 372 -2.89 11.82 2.51
N ARG A 373 -3.65 11.73 1.43
CA ARG A 373 -5.11 11.91 1.47
C ARG A 373 -5.86 10.67 1.97
N TRP A 374 -5.18 9.52 2.00
CA TRP A 374 -5.78 8.26 2.44
C TRP A 374 -5.69 8.08 3.96
N GLY A 375 -4.75 8.75 4.61
CA GLY A 375 -4.56 8.73 6.05
C GLY A 375 -4.58 7.31 6.62
N PRO A 376 -5.37 7.06 7.68
CA PRO A 376 -5.48 5.74 8.30
C PRO A 376 -6.13 4.66 7.40
N GLN A 377 -6.75 5.04 6.27
CA GLN A 377 -7.36 4.07 5.35
C GLN A 377 -6.38 3.50 4.33
N GLY A 378 -5.19 4.11 4.21
CA GLY A 378 -4.17 3.71 3.24
C GLY A 378 -3.86 2.20 3.24
N PRO A 379 -3.55 1.58 4.38
CA PRO A 379 -3.25 0.16 4.46
C PRO A 379 -4.37 -0.74 3.95
N LEU A 380 -5.60 -0.52 4.39
CA LEU A 380 -6.76 -1.30 3.97
C LEU A 380 -7.04 -1.17 2.47
N LEU A 381 -7.00 0.05 1.94
CA LEU A 381 -7.21 0.31 0.51
C LEU A 381 -6.07 -0.25 -0.33
N GLY A 382 -4.81 -0.06 0.07
CA GLY A 382 -3.65 -0.62 -0.60
C GLY A 382 -3.68 -2.14 -0.66
N ALA A 383 -4.12 -2.80 0.42
CA ALA A 383 -4.33 -4.24 0.45
C ALA A 383 -5.36 -4.67 -0.60
N ALA A 384 -6.56 -4.08 -0.62
CA ALA A 384 -7.59 -4.41 -1.61
C ALA A 384 -7.13 -4.16 -3.05
N HIS A 385 -6.51 -3.01 -3.28
CA HIS A 385 -5.98 -2.64 -4.59
C HIS A 385 -4.80 -3.51 -5.06
N SER A 386 -4.04 -4.13 -4.14
CA SER A 386 -3.00 -5.09 -4.52
C SER A 386 -3.57 -6.30 -5.24
N VAL A 387 -4.73 -6.77 -4.80
CA VAL A 387 -5.48 -7.86 -5.46
C VAL A 387 -6.05 -7.40 -6.80
N VAL A 388 -6.67 -6.22 -6.84
CA VAL A 388 -7.16 -5.61 -8.10
C VAL A 388 -6.01 -5.49 -9.11
N ARG A 389 -4.85 -5.00 -8.67
CA ARG A 389 -3.66 -4.86 -9.50
C ARG A 389 -3.18 -6.19 -10.05
N ALA A 390 -3.16 -7.25 -9.23
CA ALA A 390 -2.80 -8.59 -9.67
C ALA A 390 -3.72 -9.10 -10.80
N VAL A 391 -5.03 -8.82 -10.73
CA VAL A 391 -5.98 -9.14 -11.81
C VAL A 391 -5.70 -8.32 -13.07
N LEU A 392 -5.41 -7.02 -12.96
CA LEU A 392 -5.08 -6.16 -14.10
C LEU A 392 -3.76 -6.59 -14.77
N ASP A 393 -2.77 -7.01 -13.99
CA ASP A 393 -1.45 -7.45 -14.47
C ASP A 393 -1.49 -8.88 -15.06
N ASP A 394 -2.42 -9.71 -14.61
CA ASP A 394 -2.68 -11.05 -15.16
C ASP A 394 -4.19 -11.38 -15.23
N PRO A 395 -4.90 -10.84 -16.24
CA PRO A 395 -6.33 -11.11 -16.41
C PRO A 395 -6.67 -12.59 -16.60
N SER A 396 -5.71 -13.40 -17.07
CA SER A 396 -5.91 -14.83 -17.27
C SER A 396 -6.01 -15.63 -15.94
N SER A 397 -5.53 -15.06 -14.84
CA SER A 397 -5.61 -15.69 -13.50
C SER A 397 -7.02 -15.87 -12.99
N VAL A 398 -7.97 -15.10 -13.51
CA VAL A 398 -9.39 -15.11 -13.12
C VAL A 398 -10.29 -15.60 -14.27
N ALA A 399 -9.75 -15.90 -15.45
CA ALA A 399 -10.50 -16.43 -16.58
C ALA A 399 -11.05 -17.84 -16.25
N GLY A 400 -12.38 -17.99 -16.30
CA GLY A 400 -13.07 -19.26 -16.01
C GLY A 400 -13.75 -19.33 -14.64
N ARG A 401 -13.70 -18.27 -13.84
CA ARG A 401 -14.56 -18.09 -12.67
C ARG A 401 -15.69 -17.12 -13.06
N SER A 402 -16.74 -17.62 -13.65
CA SER A 402 -17.99 -16.89 -13.95
C SER A 402 -19.15 -17.56 -13.27
#